data_2a6b9b6f4897fab204e39f81017ae3eb
#
_entry.id   2a6b9b6f4897fab204e39f81017ae3eb
#
_cell.length_a   1.000
_cell.length_b   1.000
_cell.length_c   1.000
_cell.angle_alpha   90.00
_cell.angle_beta   90.00
_cell.angle_gamma   90.00
#
_symmetry.space_group_name_H-M   'P 1'
#
loop_
_entity.id
_entity.type
_entity.pdbx_description
1 polymer ?
#
loop_
_entity_poly.entity_id
_entity_poly.type
_entity_poly.pdbx_seq_one_letter_code
_entity_poly.pdbx_strand_id
1 'polypeptide(L)'
;NKIFLDYEAIEKIIINNQELKSLEALVNSSRFNLSSKVSKKFPTLNLQANGLPKYVAGKNFNSNTQKTKTSQFSANPSLNIRLDLIDPLRDSEIKIARESYKIAKNNFEIKRKDLIQEARARYHKYQKSYQDIENKKLTLEASITSFKNAEAKLKAGIGTKFEVLEADAQLSRDEQILNEKKIQHEINKISLREILDIKDEFEIKKSQKLTGFWNYKLNKNLREGLQNNLSLQNLSLQKEIKKNQSINYSNAYKPSVYISNSFSSGFTKGDAASISLDSSEYGSSYTNTISLNFSWTIFDGGENKNSYKSSKAEAEAEEFSFNNLKNILKTNISTAYLNLKLNEEKILSSLKEISSTSESLRLARLRYDVGISTLKDVLVRQKELSNAKSKNINAIYNYNLTLDELERLTFLEKNKDCIEKDNNKNKSICNMKK
;
A
#
# COMPACT_ATOMS: atom_id res chain seq x y z
N ASN A 1 13.19 2.08 -27.21
CA ASN A 1 12.38 3.31 -27.26
C ASN A 1 12.58 4.08 -25.94
N LYS A 2 13.00 5.35 -26.02
CA LYS A 2 13.05 6.21 -24.84
C LYS A 2 11.65 6.68 -24.50
N ILE A 3 11.18 6.39 -23.29
CA ILE A 3 9.87 6.84 -22.79
C ILE A 3 10.04 8.22 -22.15
N PHE A 4 9.26 9.21 -22.59
CA PHE A 4 9.21 10.49 -21.87
C PHE A 4 8.21 10.36 -20.69
N LEU A 5 8.75 10.37 -19.47
CA LEU A 5 7.96 10.24 -18.26
C LEU A 5 7.53 11.62 -17.78
N ASP A 6 6.24 11.91 -17.87
CA ASP A 6 5.62 13.09 -17.27
C ASP A 6 5.02 12.75 -15.89
N TYR A 7 4.90 13.74 -15.03
CA TYR A 7 4.31 13.62 -13.70
C TYR A 7 2.88 13.02 -13.74
N GLU A 8 2.07 13.38 -14.75
CA GLU A 8 0.71 12.87 -14.91
C GLU A 8 0.67 11.42 -15.43
N ALA A 9 1.73 10.96 -16.11
CA ALA A 9 1.81 9.60 -16.61
C ALA A 9 2.01 8.56 -15.50
N ILE A 10 2.51 8.98 -14.34
CA ILE A 10 2.80 8.09 -13.19
C ILE A 10 1.56 7.30 -12.78
N GLU A 11 0.38 7.92 -12.70
CA GLU A 11 -0.86 7.23 -12.32
C GLU A 11 -1.25 6.10 -13.28
N LYS A 12 -0.99 6.29 -14.58
CA LYS A 12 -1.31 5.29 -15.61
C LYS A 12 -0.34 4.13 -15.59
N ILE A 13 0.94 4.41 -15.29
CA ILE A 13 2.00 3.40 -15.29
C ILE A 13 1.91 2.54 -14.04
N ILE A 14 1.60 3.12 -12.88
CA ILE A 14 1.59 2.42 -11.59
C ILE A 14 0.56 1.29 -11.54
N ILE A 15 -0.48 1.31 -12.38
CA ILE A 15 -1.50 0.25 -12.48
C ILE A 15 -0.87 -1.11 -12.83
N ASN A 16 0.26 -1.11 -13.54
CA ASN A 16 0.99 -2.32 -13.91
C ASN A 16 1.90 -2.87 -12.80
N ASN A 17 2.02 -2.18 -11.67
CA ASN A 17 2.87 -2.59 -10.55
C ASN A 17 2.46 -3.96 -10.01
N GLN A 18 3.44 -4.83 -9.75
CA GLN A 18 3.21 -6.22 -9.32
C GLN A 18 2.50 -6.31 -7.96
N GLU A 19 2.76 -5.37 -7.06
CA GLU A 19 2.09 -5.33 -5.76
C GLU A 19 0.59 -5.03 -5.91
N LEU A 20 0.20 -4.14 -6.84
CA LEU A 20 -1.21 -3.89 -7.14
C LEU A 20 -1.89 -5.11 -7.76
N LYS A 21 -1.23 -5.81 -8.67
CA LYS A 21 -1.76 -7.07 -9.25
C LYS A 21 -1.97 -8.14 -8.18
N SER A 22 -1.05 -8.24 -7.21
CA SER A 22 -1.22 -9.14 -6.07
C SER A 22 -2.46 -8.79 -5.24
N LEU A 23 -2.67 -7.51 -4.93
CA LEU A 23 -3.84 -7.05 -4.19
C LEU A 23 -5.14 -7.20 -4.99
N GLU A 24 -5.12 -7.03 -6.30
CA GLU A 24 -6.27 -7.30 -7.17
C GLU A 24 -6.66 -8.78 -7.12
N ALA A 25 -5.68 -9.68 -7.12
CA ALA A 25 -5.93 -11.11 -6.93
C ALA A 25 -6.57 -11.39 -5.55
N LEU A 26 -6.16 -10.69 -4.48
CA LEU A 26 -6.77 -10.81 -3.15
C LEU A 26 -8.20 -10.24 -3.11
N VAL A 27 -8.50 -9.17 -3.85
CA VAL A 27 -9.87 -8.67 -4.03
C VAL A 27 -10.74 -9.72 -4.70
N ASN A 28 -10.24 -10.36 -5.76
CA ASN A 28 -10.94 -11.44 -6.44
C ASN A 28 -11.15 -12.66 -5.53
N SER A 29 -10.13 -13.04 -4.74
CA SER A 29 -10.24 -14.08 -3.71
C SER A 29 -11.37 -13.79 -2.72
N SER A 30 -11.42 -12.57 -2.18
CA SER A 30 -12.48 -12.14 -1.25
C SER A 30 -13.86 -12.13 -1.90
N ARG A 31 -13.95 -11.78 -3.20
CA ARG A 31 -15.20 -11.83 -3.97
C ARG A 31 -15.70 -13.27 -4.10
N PHE A 32 -14.80 -14.20 -4.43
CA PHE A 32 -15.17 -15.62 -4.54
C PHE A 32 -15.51 -16.23 -3.19
N ASN A 33 -14.86 -15.80 -2.10
CA ASN A 33 -15.24 -16.20 -0.74
C ASN A 33 -16.68 -15.75 -0.41
N LEU A 34 -17.04 -14.50 -0.73
CA LEU A 34 -18.43 -14.05 -0.60
C LEU A 34 -19.39 -14.90 -1.43
N SER A 35 -19.06 -15.19 -2.69
CA SER A 35 -19.88 -16.05 -3.54
C SER A 35 -20.01 -17.46 -2.95
N SER A 36 -18.93 -18.02 -2.39
CA SER A 36 -18.95 -19.30 -1.69
C SER A 36 -19.91 -19.32 -0.49
N LYS A 37 -19.92 -18.22 0.31
CA LYS A 37 -20.88 -18.11 1.43
C LYS A 37 -22.32 -17.98 0.96
N VAL A 38 -22.57 -17.25 -0.14
CA VAL A 38 -23.89 -17.15 -0.76
C VAL A 38 -24.35 -18.49 -1.33
N SER A 39 -23.43 -19.28 -1.89
CA SER A 39 -23.71 -20.60 -2.45
C SER A 39 -24.25 -21.61 -1.42
N LYS A 40 -24.04 -21.38 -0.12
CA LYS A 40 -24.68 -22.17 0.96
C LYS A 40 -26.23 -22.09 0.99
N LYS A 41 -26.83 -21.21 0.18
CA LYS A 41 -28.29 -21.15 -0.04
C LYS A 41 -28.81 -22.21 -1.00
N PHE A 42 -27.92 -22.87 -1.74
CA PHE A 42 -28.25 -23.87 -2.73
C PHE A 42 -27.96 -25.29 -2.21
N PRO A 43 -28.63 -26.30 -2.76
CA PRO A 43 -28.37 -27.71 -2.38
C PRO A 43 -26.94 -28.12 -2.74
N THR A 44 -26.36 -29.01 -1.91
CA THR A 44 -25.11 -29.69 -2.21
C THR A 44 -25.42 -31.10 -2.69
N LEU A 45 -24.67 -31.60 -3.68
CA LEU A 45 -24.76 -32.94 -4.23
C LEU A 45 -23.40 -33.60 -4.05
N ASN A 46 -23.38 -34.73 -3.32
CA ASN A 46 -22.17 -35.49 -3.03
C ASN A 46 -22.33 -36.94 -3.43
N LEU A 47 -21.42 -37.43 -4.26
CA LEU A 47 -21.29 -38.89 -4.55
C LEU A 47 -20.22 -39.42 -3.59
N GLN A 48 -20.60 -40.45 -2.84
CA GLN A 48 -19.69 -41.17 -1.93
C GLN A 48 -19.65 -42.62 -2.31
N ALA A 49 -18.48 -43.22 -2.26
CA ALA A 49 -18.29 -44.62 -2.52
C ALA A 49 -17.28 -45.18 -1.51
N ASN A 50 -17.80 -45.67 -0.38
CA ASN A 50 -17.00 -46.21 0.70
C ASN A 50 -16.73 -47.70 0.43
N GLY A 51 -15.47 -48.00 0.12
CA GLY A 51 -15.05 -49.37 -0.24
C GLY A 51 -15.65 -49.81 -1.59
N LEU A 52 -14.88 -49.66 -2.66
CA LEU A 52 -15.19 -50.12 -4.01
C LEU A 52 -14.04 -50.99 -4.54
N PRO A 53 -14.01 -52.29 -4.25
CA PRO A 53 -14.79 -53.06 -3.24
C PRO A 53 -14.18 -52.95 -1.83
N LYS A 54 -15.00 -53.14 -0.80
CA LYS A 54 -14.58 -53.41 0.57
C LYS A 54 -14.62 -54.91 0.82
N TYR A 55 -13.52 -55.48 1.26
CA TYR A 55 -13.45 -56.87 1.68
C TYR A 55 -13.47 -56.95 3.21
N VAL A 56 -14.38 -57.77 3.75
CA VAL A 56 -14.50 -58.04 5.17
C VAL A 56 -14.32 -59.54 5.38
N ALA A 57 -13.31 -59.88 6.16
CA ALA A 57 -13.08 -61.30 6.59
C ALA A 57 -12.99 -61.30 8.12
N GLY A 58 -13.67 -62.26 8.74
CA GLY A 58 -13.67 -62.37 10.18
C GLY A 58 -14.37 -63.64 10.68
N LYS A 59 -14.23 -63.91 11.97
CA LYS A 59 -14.97 -64.99 12.67
C LYS A 59 -15.69 -64.35 13.86
N ASN A 60 -16.99 -64.57 13.95
CA ASN A 60 -17.77 -64.17 15.12
C ASN A 60 -17.93 -65.38 16.04
N PHE A 61 -17.67 -65.15 17.33
CA PHE A 61 -17.85 -66.16 18.38
C PHE A 61 -19.02 -65.69 19.26
N ASN A 62 -20.12 -66.42 19.20
CA ASN A 62 -21.24 -66.16 20.11
C ASN A 62 -21.25 -67.28 21.17
N SER A 63 -21.49 -66.92 22.41
CA SER A 63 -21.34 -67.83 23.56
C SER A 63 -22.27 -69.06 23.55
N ASN A 64 -23.31 -69.03 22.72
CA ASN A 64 -24.31 -70.11 22.72
C ASN A 64 -24.46 -70.95 21.44
N THR A 65 -23.87 -70.64 20.33
CA THR A 65 -23.92 -71.45 19.10
C THR A 65 -22.94 -70.93 18.02
N GLN A 66 -22.42 -71.87 17.28
CA GLN A 66 -21.75 -71.77 15.98
C GLN A 66 -20.77 -70.60 15.72
N LYS A 67 -19.54 -70.99 15.41
CA LYS A 67 -18.53 -70.06 14.78
C LYS A 67 -19.01 -69.68 13.40
N THR A 68 -19.41 -68.45 13.19
CA THR A 68 -19.74 -67.93 11.87
C THR A 68 -18.54 -67.25 11.24
N LYS A 69 -18.19 -67.64 10.02
CA LYS A 69 -17.10 -66.99 9.24
C LYS A 69 -17.71 -66.08 8.23
N THR A 70 -17.21 -64.86 8.21
CA THR A 70 -17.57 -63.83 7.20
C THR A 70 -16.42 -63.69 6.19
N SER A 71 -16.75 -63.77 4.91
CA SER A 71 -15.82 -63.56 3.80
C SER A 71 -16.59 -62.86 2.67
N GLN A 72 -16.68 -61.54 2.71
CA GLN A 72 -17.59 -60.79 1.86
C GLN A 72 -16.93 -59.59 1.21
N PHE A 73 -17.14 -59.44 -0.08
CA PHE A 73 -16.92 -58.17 -0.79
C PHE A 73 -18.20 -57.35 -0.77
N SER A 74 -18.07 -56.04 -0.53
CA SER A 74 -19.20 -55.13 -0.62
C SER A 74 -18.79 -53.82 -1.31
N ALA A 75 -19.74 -53.20 -1.98
CA ALA A 75 -19.61 -51.89 -2.57
C ALA A 75 -20.89 -51.10 -2.30
N ASN A 76 -20.76 -49.91 -1.71
CA ASN A 76 -21.90 -49.10 -1.27
C ASN A 76 -21.74 -47.63 -1.78
N PRO A 77 -21.93 -47.39 -3.09
CA PRO A 77 -22.02 -46.02 -3.58
C PRO A 77 -23.32 -45.35 -3.07
N SER A 78 -23.21 -44.08 -2.71
CA SER A 78 -24.35 -43.26 -2.31
C SER A 78 -24.29 -41.87 -2.91
N LEU A 79 -25.42 -41.39 -3.36
CA LEU A 79 -25.62 -40.02 -3.83
C LEU A 79 -26.41 -39.25 -2.77
N ASN A 80 -25.83 -38.23 -2.21
CA ASN A 80 -26.40 -37.46 -1.12
C ASN A 80 -26.67 -36.01 -1.57
N ILE A 81 -27.92 -35.56 -1.43
CA ILE A 81 -28.34 -34.19 -1.65
C ILE A 81 -28.68 -33.60 -0.28
N ARG A 82 -28.18 -32.40 0.00
CA ARG A 82 -28.53 -31.68 1.22
C ARG A 82 -28.90 -30.24 0.88
N LEU A 83 -30.00 -29.74 1.45
CA LEU A 83 -30.46 -28.37 1.39
C LEU A 83 -30.77 -27.87 2.81
N ASP A 84 -30.01 -26.88 3.26
CA ASP A 84 -30.25 -26.22 4.55
C ASP A 84 -31.38 -25.21 4.39
N LEU A 85 -32.56 -25.50 4.96
CA LEU A 85 -33.72 -24.61 4.95
C LEU A 85 -33.57 -23.46 5.95
N ILE A 86 -33.22 -23.79 7.18
CA ILE A 86 -32.98 -22.84 8.27
C ILE A 86 -31.55 -23.06 8.77
N ASP A 87 -30.70 -22.07 8.49
CA ASP A 87 -29.35 -22.00 9.02
C ASP A 87 -29.19 -20.62 9.71
N PRO A 88 -29.21 -20.60 11.06
CA PRO A 88 -29.15 -19.34 11.82
C PRO A 88 -27.86 -18.54 11.62
N LEU A 89 -26.79 -19.16 11.15
CA LEU A 89 -25.48 -18.53 10.97
C LEU A 89 -25.30 -17.93 9.58
N ARG A 90 -26.03 -18.43 8.58
CA ARG A 90 -25.84 -18.12 7.16
C ARG A 90 -25.84 -16.63 6.85
N ASP A 91 -26.84 -15.90 7.35
CA ASP A 91 -26.99 -14.49 7.00
C ASP A 91 -25.88 -13.62 7.60
N SER A 92 -25.44 -13.91 8.81
CA SER A 92 -24.30 -13.20 9.43
C SER A 92 -22.98 -13.60 8.81
N GLU A 93 -22.76 -14.88 8.41
CA GLU A 93 -21.58 -15.28 7.64
C GLU A 93 -21.49 -14.57 6.27
N ILE A 94 -22.62 -14.42 5.57
CA ILE A 94 -22.68 -13.67 4.30
C ILE A 94 -22.38 -12.19 4.54
N LYS A 95 -22.88 -11.58 5.61
CA LYS A 95 -22.56 -10.20 5.97
C LYS A 95 -21.08 -10.02 6.26
N ILE A 96 -20.49 -10.89 7.08
CA ILE A 96 -19.05 -10.89 7.38
C ILE A 96 -18.22 -10.97 6.09
N ALA A 97 -18.55 -11.91 5.20
CA ALA A 97 -17.83 -12.05 3.93
C ALA A 97 -18.00 -10.83 3.02
N ARG A 98 -19.17 -10.18 3.03
CA ARG A 98 -19.43 -8.95 2.27
C ARG A 98 -18.61 -7.78 2.78
N GLU A 99 -18.56 -7.59 4.10
CA GLU A 99 -17.75 -6.52 4.70
C GLU A 99 -16.24 -6.78 4.49
N SER A 100 -15.80 -8.05 4.58
CA SER A 100 -14.43 -8.44 4.26
C SER A 100 -14.06 -8.15 2.79
N TYR A 101 -14.98 -8.36 1.86
CA TYR A 101 -14.79 -7.99 0.45
C TYR A 101 -14.66 -6.48 0.26
N LYS A 102 -15.46 -5.66 0.97
CA LYS A 102 -15.32 -4.19 0.95
C LYS A 102 -13.95 -3.75 1.48
N ILE A 103 -13.49 -4.36 2.59
CA ILE A 103 -12.16 -4.09 3.15
C ILE A 103 -11.06 -4.41 2.14
N ALA A 104 -11.15 -5.55 1.45
CA ALA A 104 -10.17 -5.91 0.42
C ALA A 104 -10.13 -4.88 -0.72
N LYS A 105 -11.28 -4.38 -1.17
CA LYS A 105 -11.38 -3.28 -2.17
C LYS A 105 -10.76 -1.98 -1.65
N ASN A 106 -11.06 -1.61 -0.42
CA ASN A 106 -10.51 -0.41 0.20
C ASN A 106 -8.98 -0.52 0.32
N ASN A 107 -8.46 -1.68 0.72
CA ASN A 107 -7.02 -1.92 0.84
C ASN A 107 -6.31 -1.80 -0.52
N PHE A 108 -6.92 -2.29 -1.60
CA PHE A 108 -6.41 -2.09 -2.95
C PHE A 108 -6.34 -0.59 -3.31
N GLU A 109 -7.41 0.18 -3.05
CA GLU A 109 -7.43 1.63 -3.34
C GLU A 109 -6.46 2.43 -2.45
N ILE A 110 -6.33 2.07 -1.18
CA ILE A 110 -5.34 2.67 -0.27
C ILE A 110 -3.94 2.46 -0.85
N LYS A 111 -3.58 1.21 -1.17
CA LYS A 111 -2.25 0.89 -1.68
C LYS A 111 -1.98 1.53 -3.04
N ARG A 112 -2.99 1.57 -3.93
CA ARG A 112 -2.87 2.27 -5.20
C ARG A 112 -2.50 3.73 -5.01
N LYS A 113 -3.18 4.43 -4.10
CA LYS A 113 -2.89 5.84 -3.79
C LYS A 113 -1.53 6.01 -3.10
N ASP A 114 -1.14 5.10 -2.21
CA ASP A 114 0.17 5.13 -1.56
C ASP A 114 1.31 4.94 -2.56
N LEU A 115 1.17 4.01 -3.49
CA LEU A 115 2.15 3.79 -4.56
C LEU A 115 2.25 4.98 -5.51
N ILE A 116 1.12 5.63 -5.84
CA ILE A 116 1.13 6.86 -6.64
C ILE A 116 1.91 7.96 -5.91
N GLN A 117 1.63 8.17 -4.62
CA GLN A 117 2.35 9.16 -3.82
C GLN A 117 3.84 8.84 -3.72
N GLU A 118 4.21 7.59 -3.48
CA GLU A 118 5.61 7.16 -3.42
C GLU A 118 6.32 7.33 -4.76
N ALA A 119 5.69 6.96 -5.87
CA ALA A 119 6.23 7.15 -7.21
C ALA A 119 6.43 8.64 -7.54
N ARG A 120 5.49 9.51 -7.17
CA ARG A 120 5.62 10.96 -7.29
C ARG A 120 6.78 11.49 -6.43
N ALA A 121 6.94 11.00 -5.21
CA ALA A 121 8.05 11.38 -4.35
C ALA A 121 9.41 10.98 -4.94
N ARG A 122 9.53 9.76 -5.51
CA ARG A 122 10.74 9.32 -6.21
C ARG A 122 11.00 10.13 -7.49
N TYR A 123 9.94 10.51 -8.21
CA TYR A 123 10.04 11.40 -9.37
C TYR A 123 10.59 12.77 -8.99
N HIS A 124 10.06 13.40 -7.95
CA HIS A 124 10.57 14.69 -7.45
C HIS A 124 12.01 14.58 -6.94
N LYS A 125 12.37 13.47 -6.29
CA LYS A 125 13.74 13.20 -5.85
C LYS A 125 14.72 13.08 -7.01
N TYR A 126 14.29 12.45 -8.10
CA TYR A 126 15.09 12.35 -9.31
C TYR A 126 15.27 13.71 -9.99
N GLN A 127 14.20 14.53 -10.11
CA GLN A 127 14.29 15.93 -10.60
C GLN A 127 15.22 16.77 -9.74
N LYS A 128 15.08 16.69 -8.42
CA LYS A 128 15.94 17.39 -7.47
C LYS A 128 17.42 17.03 -7.69
N SER A 129 17.75 15.74 -7.82
CA SER A 129 19.13 15.29 -8.01
C SER A 129 19.74 15.82 -9.30
N TYR A 130 18.95 16.00 -10.36
CA TYR A 130 19.39 16.66 -11.57
C TYR A 130 19.76 18.13 -11.33
N GLN A 131 18.91 18.87 -10.60
CA GLN A 131 19.19 20.28 -10.25
C GLN A 131 20.41 20.42 -9.32
N ASP A 132 20.60 19.47 -8.41
CA ASP A 132 21.80 19.40 -7.56
C ASP A 132 23.08 19.25 -8.40
N ILE A 133 23.05 18.39 -9.44
CA ILE A 133 24.18 18.24 -10.40
C ILE A 133 24.46 19.58 -11.11
N GLU A 134 23.44 20.21 -11.66
CA GLU A 134 23.62 21.49 -12.37
C GLU A 134 24.19 22.59 -11.44
N ASN A 135 23.71 22.68 -10.20
CA ASN A 135 24.26 23.59 -9.21
C ASN A 135 25.75 23.30 -8.91
N LYS A 136 26.12 22.01 -8.79
CA LYS A 136 27.51 21.61 -8.49
C LYS A 136 28.43 21.73 -9.70
N LYS A 137 27.94 21.55 -10.93
CA LYS A 137 28.70 21.88 -12.15
C LYS A 137 29.08 23.36 -12.20
N LEU A 138 28.11 24.25 -11.95
CA LEU A 138 28.39 25.70 -11.91
C LEU A 138 29.38 26.07 -10.80
N THR A 139 29.32 25.38 -9.65
CA THR A 139 30.27 25.56 -8.57
C THR A 139 31.68 25.13 -8.98
N LEU A 140 31.81 23.97 -9.62
CA LEU A 140 33.08 23.45 -10.10
C LEU A 140 33.69 24.36 -11.17
N GLU A 141 32.91 24.83 -12.14
CA GLU A 141 33.37 25.79 -13.16
C GLU A 141 33.95 27.08 -12.52
N ALA A 142 33.27 27.55 -11.46
CA ALA A 142 33.76 28.72 -10.71
C ALA A 142 35.07 28.38 -9.96
N SER A 143 35.23 27.19 -9.42
CA SER A 143 36.47 26.75 -8.73
C SER A 143 37.62 26.56 -9.70
N ILE A 144 37.37 26.01 -10.90
CA ILE A 144 38.36 25.93 -11.99
C ILE A 144 38.85 27.33 -12.37
N THR A 145 37.92 28.28 -12.52
CA THR A 145 38.25 29.68 -12.85
C THR A 145 39.08 30.31 -11.72
N SER A 146 38.72 30.12 -10.45
CA SER A 146 39.46 30.63 -9.31
C SER A 146 40.88 30.07 -9.23
N PHE A 147 41.05 28.77 -9.48
CA PHE A 147 42.37 28.10 -9.53
C PHE A 147 43.24 28.67 -10.63
N LYS A 148 42.73 28.79 -11.86
CA LYS A 148 43.45 29.35 -13.01
C LYS A 148 43.87 30.81 -12.74
N ASN A 149 43.00 31.63 -12.14
CA ASN A 149 43.31 33.02 -11.78
C ASN A 149 44.42 33.11 -10.72
N ALA A 150 44.38 32.23 -9.69
CA ALA A 150 45.42 32.18 -8.67
C ALA A 150 46.79 31.76 -9.29
N GLU A 151 46.83 30.74 -10.17
CA GLU A 151 48.04 30.39 -10.90
C GLU A 151 48.59 31.54 -11.76
N ALA A 152 47.71 32.23 -12.52
CA ALA A 152 48.11 33.36 -13.36
C ALA A 152 48.69 34.52 -12.49
N LYS A 153 48.10 34.84 -11.36
CA LYS A 153 48.60 35.87 -10.43
C LYS A 153 49.94 35.47 -9.82
N LEU A 154 50.12 34.18 -9.46
CA LEU A 154 51.44 33.67 -8.98
C LEU A 154 52.52 33.80 -10.07
N LYS A 155 52.23 33.43 -11.30
CA LYS A 155 53.16 33.58 -12.44
C LYS A 155 53.51 35.02 -12.73
N ALA A 156 52.60 35.96 -12.53
CA ALA A 156 52.79 37.38 -12.66
C ALA A 156 53.52 38.02 -11.46
N GLY A 157 53.83 37.27 -10.40
CA GLY A 157 54.51 37.74 -9.20
C GLY A 157 53.65 38.56 -8.24
N ILE A 158 52.31 38.63 -8.47
CA ILE A 158 51.34 39.37 -7.65
C ILE A 158 50.43 38.49 -6.79
N GLY A 159 50.63 37.16 -6.85
CA GLY A 159 49.90 36.15 -6.07
C GLY A 159 50.83 35.33 -5.22
N THR A 160 50.26 34.51 -4.32
CA THR A 160 51.01 33.64 -3.40
C THR A 160 50.80 32.16 -3.75
N LYS A 161 51.79 31.30 -3.46
CA LYS A 161 51.67 29.84 -3.58
C LYS A 161 50.57 29.31 -2.66
N PHE A 162 50.35 29.94 -1.52
CA PHE A 162 49.27 29.58 -0.58
C PHE A 162 47.91 29.70 -1.24
N GLU A 163 47.59 30.77 -1.98
CA GLU A 163 46.32 30.95 -2.69
C GLU A 163 46.11 29.85 -3.75
N VAL A 164 47.20 29.47 -4.48
CA VAL A 164 47.10 28.36 -5.48
C VAL A 164 46.74 27.05 -4.81
N LEU A 165 47.41 26.70 -3.69
CA LEU A 165 47.14 25.49 -2.95
C LEU A 165 45.73 25.48 -2.32
N GLU A 166 45.24 26.63 -1.85
CA GLU A 166 43.89 26.78 -1.32
C GLU A 166 42.82 26.58 -2.42
N ALA A 167 43.05 27.16 -3.62
CA ALA A 167 42.19 27.00 -4.78
C ALA A 167 42.18 25.58 -5.28
N ASP A 168 43.34 24.90 -5.33
CA ASP A 168 43.47 23.49 -5.77
C ASP A 168 42.75 22.55 -4.81
N ALA A 169 42.90 22.73 -3.50
CA ALA A 169 42.17 21.99 -2.50
C ALA A 169 40.65 22.18 -2.61
N GLN A 170 40.17 23.40 -2.93
CA GLN A 170 38.74 23.66 -3.14
C GLN A 170 38.25 23.00 -4.43
N LEU A 171 39.02 23.06 -5.51
CA LEU A 171 38.73 22.40 -6.79
C LEU A 171 38.53 20.90 -6.59
N SER A 172 39.48 20.24 -5.92
CA SER A 172 39.41 18.79 -5.65
C SER A 172 38.17 18.41 -4.82
N ARG A 173 37.80 19.25 -3.82
CA ARG A 173 36.56 19.03 -3.06
C ARG A 173 35.30 19.16 -3.92
N ASP A 174 35.24 20.15 -4.80
CA ASP A 174 34.07 20.38 -5.66
C ASP A 174 33.93 19.31 -6.74
N GLU A 175 35.04 18.76 -7.26
CA GLU A 175 35.03 17.59 -8.14
C GLU A 175 34.46 16.35 -7.46
N GLN A 176 34.91 16.06 -6.23
CA GLN A 176 34.39 14.95 -5.44
C GLN A 176 32.86 15.10 -5.21
N ILE A 177 32.42 16.29 -4.75
CA ILE A 177 31.00 16.58 -4.50
C ILE A 177 30.17 16.40 -5.78
N LEU A 178 30.64 16.86 -6.93
CA LEU A 178 29.94 16.67 -8.20
C LEU A 178 29.81 15.18 -8.55
N ASN A 179 30.87 14.39 -8.36
CA ASN A 179 30.85 12.96 -8.61
C ASN A 179 29.86 12.24 -7.68
N GLU A 180 29.82 12.59 -6.40
CA GLU A 180 28.83 12.07 -5.44
C GLU A 180 27.39 12.37 -5.92
N LYS A 181 27.13 13.60 -6.41
CA LYS A 181 25.79 13.97 -6.91
C LYS A 181 25.41 13.22 -8.20
N LYS A 182 26.36 12.93 -9.09
CA LYS A 182 26.12 12.12 -10.28
C LYS A 182 25.73 10.68 -9.90
N ILE A 183 26.48 10.06 -8.97
CA ILE A 183 26.17 8.72 -8.48
C ILE A 183 24.80 8.68 -7.80
N GLN A 184 24.50 9.68 -6.94
CA GLN A 184 23.19 9.78 -6.27
C GLN A 184 22.03 9.93 -7.27
N HIS A 185 22.26 10.63 -8.39
CA HIS A 185 21.28 10.76 -9.47
C HIS A 185 20.98 9.40 -10.13
N GLU A 186 22.00 8.62 -10.43
CA GLU A 186 21.83 7.28 -10.99
C GLU A 186 21.09 6.35 -10.01
N ILE A 187 21.40 6.42 -8.70
CA ILE A 187 20.66 5.66 -7.67
C ILE A 187 19.17 6.08 -7.66
N ASN A 188 18.88 7.38 -7.74
CA ASN A 188 17.49 7.86 -7.79
C ASN A 188 16.78 7.42 -9.08
N LYS A 189 17.49 7.32 -10.22
CA LYS A 189 16.95 6.80 -11.47
C LYS A 189 16.56 5.32 -11.34
N ILE A 190 17.44 4.51 -10.74
CA ILE A 190 17.15 3.08 -10.46
C ILE A 190 15.94 2.94 -9.55
N SER A 191 15.88 3.72 -8.48
CA SER A 191 14.75 3.71 -7.52
C SER A 191 13.41 4.10 -8.18
N LEU A 192 13.41 5.08 -9.09
CA LEU A 192 12.20 5.45 -9.83
C LEU A 192 11.80 4.37 -10.85
N ARG A 193 12.76 3.75 -11.52
CA ARG A 193 12.53 2.65 -12.45
C ARG A 193 11.87 1.45 -11.76
N GLU A 194 12.34 1.12 -10.56
CA GLU A 194 11.85 -0.01 -9.77
C GLU A 194 10.36 0.16 -9.41
N ILE A 195 9.95 1.30 -8.84
CA ILE A 195 8.55 1.48 -8.43
C ILE A 195 7.57 1.53 -9.61
N LEU A 196 8.03 2.01 -10.77
CA LEU A 196 7.21 2.10 -11.98
C LEU A 196 7.23 0.81 -12.82
N ASP A 197 8.06 -0.17 -12.46
CA ASP A 197 8.27 -1.43 -13.21
C ASP A 197 8.59 -1.19 -14.71
N ILE A 198 9.40 -0.14 -14.99
CA ILE A 198 9.79 0.22 -16.36
C ILE A 198 11.10 -0.47 -16.71
N LYS A 199 11.11 -1.25 -17.80
CA LYS A 199 12.30 -1.93 -18.33
C LYS A 199 13.09 -1.04 -19.29
N ASP A 200 12.41 -0.17 -20.02
CA ASP A 200 13.00 0.72 -21.01
C ASP A 200 13.71 1.92 -20.37
N GLU A 201 14.57 2.57 -21.16
CA GLU A 201 15.14 3.85 -20.75
C GLU A 201 14.08 4.95 -20.80
N PHE A 202 14.09 5.81 -19.77
CA PHE A 202 13.18 6.94 -19.69
C PHE A 202 13.93 8.25 -19.51
N GLU A 203 13.32 9.32 -19.96
CA GLU A 203 13.73 10.70 -19.70
C GLU A 203 12.60 11.45 -19.02
N ILE A 204 12.95 12.37 -18.13
CA ILE A 204 11.98 13.25 -17.48
C ILE A 204 12.26 14.71 -17.80
N LYS A 205 11.30 15.56 -17.53
CA LYS A 205 11.46 17.01 -17.61
C LYS A 205 12.55 17.48 -16.64
N LYS A 206 13.63 18.06 -17.20
CA LYS A 206 14.84 18.45 -16.44
C LYS A 206 14.59 19.60 -15.46
N SER A 207 13.58 20.45 -15.70
CA SER A 207 13.28 21.58 -14.83
C SER A 207 12.41 21.16 -13.62
N GLN A 208 12.90 21.41 -12.43
CA GLN A 208 12.10 21.29 -11.21
C GLN A 208 11.18 22.51 -11.11
N LYS A 209 9.88 22.27 -11.27
CA LYS A 209 8.82 23.27 -11.13
C LYS A 209 7.86 22.90 -10.01
N LEU A 210 7.08 23.87 -9.55
CA LEU A 210 5.95 23.61 -8.68
C LEU A 210 4.88 22.81 -9.45
N THR A 211 4.38 21.72 -8.87
CA THR A 211 3.38 20.85 -9.51
C THR A 211 1.96 21.33 -9.35
N GLY A 212 1.72 22.29 -8.50
CA GLY A 212 0.41 22.88 -8.27
C GLY A 212 0.38 23.80 -7.05
N PHE A 213 -0.82 24.23 -6.68
CA PHE A 213 -1.10 25.14 -5.58
C PHE A 213 -2.23 24.61 -4.71
N TRP A 214 -2.21 24.95 -3.40
CA TRP A 214 -3.21 24.52 -2.43
C TRP A 214 -4.07 25.70 -1.97
N ASN A 215 -5.33 25.73 -2.38
CA ASN A 215 -6.23 26.85 -2.10
C ASN A 215 -7.29 26.55 -1.03
N TYR A 216 -7.19 25.41 -0.36
CA TYR A 216 -8.17 25.00 0.63
C TYR A 216 -7.76 25.39 2.05
N LYS A 217 -8.75 25.84 2.85
CA LYS A 217 -8.55 26.14 4.27
C LYS A 217 -8.47 24.86 5.10
N LEU A 218 -7.82 24.92 6.27
CA LEU A 218 -7.61 23.78 7.17
C LEU A 218 -8.90 23.03 7.51
N ASN A 219 -9.99 23.75 7.82
CA ASN A 219 -11.28 23.12 8.18
C ASN A 219 -11.87 22.28 7.03
N LYS A 220 -11.69 22.70 5.77
CA LYS A 220 -12.10 21.89 4.62
C LYS A 220 -11.24 20.64 4.48
N ASN A 221 -9.93 20.78 4.66
CA ASN A 221 -8.99 19.65 4.61
C ASN A 221 -9.33 18.59 5.66
N LEU A 222 -9.61 19.01 6.89
CA LEU A 222 -9.99 18.11 7.98
C LEU A 222 -11.31 17.39 7.69
N ARG A 223 -12.33 18.11 7.20
CA ARG A 223 -13.63 17.53 6.88
C ARG A 223 -13.51 16.46 5.79
N GLU A 224 -12.95 16.84 4.66
CA GLU A 224 -12.84 15.92 3.50
C GLU A 224 -11.90 14.74 3.80
N GLY A 225 -10.76 15.00 4.47
CA GLY A 225 -9.83 13.96 4.83
C GLY A 225 -10.40 12.93 5.79
N LEU A 226 -11.20 13.34 6.78
CA LEU A 226 -11.83 12.40 7.70
C LEU A 226 -13.02 11.66 7.08
N GLN A 227 -13.81 12.33 6.23
CA GLN A 227 -15.00 11.75 5.62
C GLN A 227 -14.67 10.69 4.58
N ASN A 228 -13.63 10.93 3.78
CA ASN A 228 -13.26 10.08 2.64
C ASN A 228 -12.14 9.08 2.96
N ASN A 229 -11.68 9.00 4.21
CA ASN A 229 -10.57 8.12 4.57
C ASN A 229 -10.97 6.65 4.60
N LEU A 230 -10.40 5.87 3.67
CA LEU A 230 -10.70 4.44 3.53
C LEU A 230 -10.21 3.61 4.72
N SER A 231 -9.14 4.02 5.41
CA SER A 231 -8.66 3.32 6.61
C SER A 231 -9.63 3.46 7.77
N LEU A 232 -10.26 4.64 7.96
CA LEU A 232 -11.35 4.83 8.92
C LEU A 232 -12.58 4.00 8.55
N GLN A 233 -12.92 3.93 7.26
CA GLN A 233 -14.01 3.07 6.79
C GLN A 233 -13.71 1.60 7.07
N ASN A 234 -12.46 1.15 6.88
CA ASN A 234 -12.06 -0.22 7.19
C ASN A 234 -12.25 -0.57 8.67
N LEU A 235 -11.86 0.32 9.59
CA LEU A 235 -12.10 0.09 11.02
C LEU A 235 -13.58 0.03 11.37
N SER A 236 -14.42 0.85 10.72
CA SER A 236 -15.87 0.76 10.87
C SER A 236 -16.41 -0.58 10.36
N LEU A 237 -15.92 -1.08 9.22
CA LEU A 237 -16.29 -2.39 8.67
C LEU A 237 -15.78 -3.54 9.55
N GLN A 238 -14.58 -3.44 10.14
CA GLN A 238 -14.05 -4.41 11.10
C GLN A 238 -14.96 -4.50 12.33
N LYS A 239 -15.39 -3.37 12.89
CA LYS A 239 -16.36 -3.33 13.99
C LYS A 239 -17.65 -4.06 13.61
N GLU A 240 -18.18 -3.85 12.40
CA GLU A 240 -19.40 -4.55 11.94
C GLU A 240 -19.16 -6.06 11.75
N ILE A 241 -17.97 -6.47 11.29
CA ILE A 241 -17.57 -7.88 11.23
C ILE A 241 -17.62 -8.50 12.64
N LYS A 242 -16.99 -7.84 13.65
CA LYS A 242 -16.98 -8.34 15.03
C LYS A 242 -18.38 -8.40 15.63
N LYS A 243 -19.25 -7.43 15.36
CA LYS A 243 -20.67 -7.50 15.74
C LYS A 243 -21.39 -8.67 15.08
N ASN A 244 -21.20 -8.92 13.80
CA ASN A 244 -21.84 -10.05 13.13
C ASN A 244 -21.26 -11.41 13.62
N GLN A 245 -19.98 -11.46 14.02
CA GLN A 245 -19.42 -12.63 14.70
C GLN A 245 -20.09 -12.87 16.05
N SER A 246 -20.33 -11.81 16.85
CA SER A 246 -21.09 -11.97 18.11
C SER A 246 -22.52 -12.46 17.88
N ILE A 247 -23.20 -11.98 16.83
CA ILE A 247 -24.51 -12.48 16.41
C ILE A 247 -24.46 -13.98 16.05
N ASN A 248 -23.39 -14.45 15.39
CA ASN A 248 -23.22 -15.87 15.11
C ASN A 248 -23.22 -16.71 16.40
N TYR A 249 -22.44 -16.31 17.40
CA TYR A 249 -22.40 -17.01 18.68
C TYR A 249 -23.76 -17.01 19.40
N SER A 250 -24.50 -15.90 19.34
CA SER A 250 -25.87 -15.85 19.85
C SER A 250 -26.82 -16.75 19.05
N ASN A 251 -26.68 -16.79 17.75
CA ASN A 251 -27.52 -17.60 16.85
C ASN A 251 -27.19 -19.10 16.91
N ALA A 252 -26.04 -19.50 17.46
CA ALA A 252 -25.68 -20.91 17.65
C ALA A 252 -26.66 -21.67 18.55
N TYR A 253 -27.42 -20.95 19.42
CA TYR A 253 -28.49 -21.52 20.22
C TYR A 253 -29.86 -21.57 19.50
N LYS A 254 -29.94 -21.22 18.22
CA LYS A 254 -31.16 -21.34 17.42
C LYS A 254 -31.14 -22.68 16.67
N PRO A 255 -32.31 -23.28 16.46
CA PRO A 255 -32.39 -24.56 15.74
C PRO A 255 -32.02 -24.39 14.25
N SER A 256 -31.38 -25.39 13.70
CA SER A 256 -31.14 -25.53 12.26
C SER A 256 -32.04 -26.64 11.70
N VAL A 257 -32.51 -26.45 10.47
CA VAL A 257 -33.37 -27.42 9.75
C VAL A 257 -32.84 -27.63 8.35
N TYR A 258 -32.66 -28.89 7.97
CA TYR A 258 -32.25 -29.24 6.61
C TYR A 258 -32.97 -30.45 6.07
N ILE A 259 -33.16 -30.46 4.75
CA ILE A 259 -33.65 -31.63 4.02
C ILE A 259 -32.43 -32.37 3.46
N SER A 260 -32.42 -33.69 3.61
CA SER A 260 -31.46 -34.55 2.95
C SER A 260 -32.18 -35.66 2.17
N ASN A 261 -31.63 -35.96 1.00
CA ASN A 261 -31.98 -37.13 0.23
C ASN A 261 -30.71 -37.97 0.02
N SER A 262 -30.78 -39.25 0.38
CA SER A 262 -29.69 -40.20 0.19
C SER A 262 -30.19 -41.36 -0.68
N PHE A 263 -29.64 -41.46 -1.88
CA PHE A 263 -29.79 -42.62 -2.74
C PHE A 263 -28.56 -43.51 -2.60
N SER A 264 -28.70 -44.71 -2.08
CA SER A 264 -27.61 -45.65 -1.91
C SER A 264 -27.88 -46.95 -2.66
N SER A 265 -26.85 -47.53 -3.25
CA SER A 265 -26.86 -48.85 -3.85
C SER A 265 -25.86 -49.71 -3.10
N GLY A 266 -26.32 -50.89 -2.67
CA GLY A 266 -25.50 -51.89 -2.02
C GLY A 266 -25.27 -53.09 -2.95
N PHE A 267 -24.02 -53.50 -3.04
CA PHE A 267 -23.64 -54.70 -3.73
C PHE A 267 -22.78 -55.57 -2.81
N THR A 268 -23.14 -56.84 -2.66
CA THR A 268 -22.42 -57.77 -1.79
C THR A 268 -22.18 -59.09 -2.52
N LYS A 269 -20.98 -59.66 -2.33
CA LYS A 269 -20.61 -60.97 -2.85
C LYS A 269 -19.80 -61.74 -1.82
N GLY A 270 -20.21 -62.95 -1.52
CA GLY A 270 -19.55 -63.85 -0.56
C GLY A 270 -20.38 -64.11 0.69
N ASP A 271 -19.82 -64.86 1.64
CA ASP A 271 -20.50 -65.28 2.84
C ASP A 271 -20.62 -64.21 3.88
N ALA A 272 -21.83 -63.84 4.25
CA ALA A 272 -22.10 -62.99 5.43
C ALA A 272 -22.43 -63.91 6.64
N ALA A 273 -22.01 -63.53 7.82
CA ALA A 273 -22.35 -64.11 9.08
C ALA A 273 -23.85 -63.90 9.39
N SER A 274 -24.72 -64.57 8.70
CA SER A 274 -26.16 -64.52 8.96
C SER A 274 -26.61 -65.91 9.39
N ILE A 275 -27.51 -65.93 10.38
CA ILE A 275 -28.13 -67.16 10.91
C ILE A 275 -29.21 -67.76 9.96
N SER A 276 -29.39 -67.16 8.79
CA SER A 276 -30.32 -67.53 7.77
C SER A 276 -29.74 -68.68 6.91
N LEU A 277 -30.45 -69.77 6.80
CA LEU A 277 -30.09 -71.00 6.10
C LEU A 277 -29.97 -70.92 4.57
N ASP A 278 -30.14 -69.71 3.99
CA ASP A 278 -29.93 -69.40 2.58
C ASP A 278 -28.92 -68.25 2.43
N SER A 279 -27.63 -68.62 2.46
CA SER A 279 -26.56 -67.66 2.09
C SER A 279 -26.53 -67.49 0.58
N SER A 280 -27.18 -66.49 0.07
CA SER A 280 -26.99 -66.11 -1.33
C SER A 280 -25.59 -65.52 -1.50
N GLU A 281 -24.74 -66.16 -2.32
CA GLU A 281 -23.39 -65.66 -2.65
C GLU A 281 -23.38 -64.26 -3.26
N TYR A 282 -24.56 -63.70 -3.55
CA TYR A 282 -24.76 -62.49 -4.26
C TYR A 282 -26.00 -61.71 -3.79
N GLY A 283 -25.84 -60.48 -3.44
CA GLY A 283 -26.91 -59.55 -3.04
C GLY A 283 -26.78 -58.18 -3.66
N SER A 284 -27.87 -57.63 -4.12
CA SER A 284 -27.94 -56.22 -4.53
C SER A 284 -29.14 -55.53 -3.87
N SER A 285 -28.95 -54.28 -3.48
CA SER A 285 -30.02 -53.46 -2.90
C SER A 285 -29.90 -52.02 -3.39
N TYR A 286 -31.00 -51.35 -3.47
CA TYR A 286 -31.01 -49.86 -3.60
C TYR A 286 -32.02 -49.30 -2.61
N THR A 287 -31.66 -48.14 -2.05
CA THR A 287 -32.50 -47.45 -1.07
C THR A 287 -32.48 -45.96 -1.35
N ASN A 288 -33.67 -45.37 -1.35
CA ASN A 288 -33.81 -43.92 -1.43
C ASN A 288 -34.46 -43.44 -0.12
N THR A 289 -33.75 -42.56 0.61
CA THR A 289 -34.20 -42.07 1.89
C THR A 289 -34.29 -40.54 1.82
N ILE A 290 -35.48 -39.99 2.04
CA ILE A 290 -35.70 -38.53 2.19
C ILE A 290 -35.94 -38.28 3.66
N SER A 291 -35.24 -37.32 4.25
CA SER A 291 -35.36 -36.97 5.66
C SER A 291 -35.37 -35.45 5.87
N LEU A 292 -36.20 -34.99 6.79
CA LEU A 292 -36.16 -33.68 7.37
C LEU A 292 -35.43 -33.79 8.71
N ASN A 293 -34.34 -33.04 8.83
CA ASN A 293 -33.46 -33.12 10.00
C ASN A 293 -33.55 -31.81 10.77
N PHE A 294 -33.59 -31.90 12.09
CA PHE A 294 -33.63 -30.82 13.03
C PHE A 294 -32.46 -30.99 14.01
N SER A 295 -31.69 -29.89 14.22
CA SER A 295 -30.61 -29.89 15.20
C SER A 295 -30.69 -28.63 16.02
N TRP A 296 -30.60 -28.75 17.34
CA TRP A 296 -30.69 -27.65 18.28
C TRP A 296 -29.71 -27.86 19.44
N THR A 297 -28.76 -26.93 19.58
CA THR A 297 -27.83 -26.93 20.71
C THR A 297 -28.51 -26.20 21.90
N ILE A 298 -28.93 -26.97 22.91
CA ILE A 298 -29.62 -26.41 24.10
C ILE A 298 -28.61 -25.91 25.12
N PHE A 299 -27.49 -26.59 25.27
CA PHE A 299 -26.43 -26.27 26.23
C PHE A 299 -25.05 -26.71 25.70
N ASP A 300 -24.07 -25.84 25.86
CA ASP A 300 -22.67 -26.03 25.37
C ASP A 300 -21.61 -25.69 26.45
N GLY A 301 -21.99 -25.76 27.74
CA GLY A 301 -21.08 -25.41 28.83
C GLY A 301 -20.75 -23.89 28.92
N GLY A 302 -21.41 -23.06 28.11
CA GLY A 302 -21.20 -21.62 28.08
C GLY A 302 -20.16 -21.14 27.07
N GLU A 303 -19.70 -21.99 26.17
CA GLU A 303 -18.72 -21.67 25.12
C GLU A 303 -19.19 -20.51 24.24
N ASN A 304 -20.37 -20.64 23.61
CA ASN A 304 -20.92 -19.59 22.76
C ASN A 304 -21.24 -18.30 23.51
N LYS A 305 -21.66 -18.37 24.78
CA LYS A 305 -21.90 -17.19 25.64
C LYS A 305 -20.61 -16.39 25.88
N ASN A 306 -19.50 -17.07 26.14
CA ASN A 306 -18.21 -16.41 26.35
C ASN A 306 -17.63 -15.89 25.05
N SER A 307 -17.76 -16.64 23.94
CA SER A 307 -17.38 -16.21 22.60
C SER A 307 -18.16 -14.97 22.13
N TYR A 308 -19.46 -14.89 22.47
CA TYR A 308 -20.27 -13.69 22.25
C TYR A 308 -19.69 -12.48 22.97
N LYS A 309 -19.35 -12.62 24.27
CA LYS A 309 -18.76 -11.54 25.07
C LYS A 309 -17.40 -11.10 24.52
N SER A 310 -16.57 -12.08 24.13
CA SER A 310 -15.27 -11.82 23.50
C SER A 310 -15.42 -10.99 22.22
N SER A 311 -16.25 -11.43 21.27
CA SER A 311 -16.47 -10.68 20.01
C SER A 311 -17.09 -9.31 20.22
N LYS A 312 -17.90 -9.14 21.27
CA LYS A 312 -18.44 -7.82 21.64
C LYS A 312 -17.33 -6.89 22.15
N ALA A 313 -16.45 -7.38 23.02
CA ALA A 313 -15.29 -6.62 23.49
C ALA A 313 -14.33 -6.27 22.34
N GLU A 314 -14.13 -7.19 21.39
CA GLU A 314 -13.35 -6.91 20.17
C GLU A 314 -14.00 -5.79 19.32
N ALA A 315 -15.32 -5.76 19.20
CA ALA A 315 -16.02 -4.67 18.51
C ALA A 315 -15.85 -3.31 19.22
N GLU A 316 -15.81 -3.29 20.55
CA GLU A 316 -15.49 -2.09 21.33
C GLU A 316 -14.02 -1.64 21.12
N ALA A 317 -13.09 -2.59 21.07
CA ALA A 317 -11.68 -2.31 20.74
C ALA A 317 -11.51 -1.66 19.37
N GLU A 318 -12.25 -2.12 18.35
CA GLU A 318 -12.24 -1.50 17.03
C GLU A 318 -12.80 -0.07 17.05
N GLU A 319 -13.77 0.24 17.91
CA GLU A 319 -14.27 1.61 18.10
C GLU A 319 -13.22 2.54 18.70
N PHE A 320 -12.47 2.08 19.70
CA PHE A 320 -11.35 2.85 20.25
C PHE A 320 -10.24 3.05 19.20
N SER A 321 -9.94 2.03 18.39
CA SER A 321 -8.98 2.10 17.29
C SER A 321 -9.42 3.12 16.23
N PHE A 322 -10.71 3.16 15.89
CA PHE A 322 -11.28 4.18 14.99
C PHE A 322 -11.09 5.59 15.55
N ASN A 323 -11.41 5.83 16.81
CA ASN A 323 -11.26 7.14 17.46
C ASN A 323 -9.79 7.57 17.54
N ASN A 324 -8.89 6.65 17.83
CA ASN A 324 -7.46 6.89 17.85
C ASN A 324 -6.93 7.28 16.44
N LEU A 325 -7.25 6.49 15.41
CA LEU A 325 -6.86 6.79 14.04
C LEU A 325 -7.42 8.13 13.56
N LYS A 326 -8.67 8.45 13.94
CA LYS A 326 -9.29 9.75 13.62
C LYS A 326 -8.48 10.93 14.21
N ASN A 327 -7.96 10.80 15.43
CA ASN A 327 -7.13 11.81 16.06
C ASN A 327 -5.76 11.92 15.38
N ILE A 328 -5.13 10.80 15.06
CA ILE A 328 -3.87 10.76 14.29
C ILE A 328 -4.04 11.46 12.94
N LEU A 329 -5.11 11.16 12.22
CA LEU A 329 -5.38 11.79 10.92
C LEU A 329 -5.59 13.30 11.01
N LYS A 330 -6.30 13.79 12.06
CA LYS A 330 -6.43 15.24 12.31
C LYS A 330 -5.07 15.90 12.48
N THR A 331 -4.19 15.28 13.26
CA THR A 331 -2.83 15.79 13.48
C THR A 331 -2.03 15.77 12.18
N ASN A 332 -2.03 14.66 11.44
CA ASN A 332 -1.28 14.54 10.19
C ASN A 332 -1.73 15.56 9.15
N ILE A 333 -3.05 15.74 8.94
CA ILE A 333 -3.60 16.74 8.02
C ILE A 333 -3.20 18.16 8.43
N SER A 334 -3.29 18.47 9.74
CA SER A 334 -2.93 19.80 10.24
C SER A 334 -1.43 20.06 10.08
N THR A 335 -0.59 19.09 10.39
CA THR A 335 0.86 19.18 10.25
C THR A 335 1.27 19.32 8.78
N ALA A 336 0.70 18.51 7.87
CA ALA A 336 0.97 18.63 6.44
C ALA A 336 0.55 20.01 5.89
N TYR A 337 -0.59 20.53 6.32
CA TYR A 337 -1.04 21.88 5.94
C TYR A 337 -0.10 22.99 6.42
N LEU A 338 0.39 22.90 7.67
CA LEU A 338 1.35 23.88 8.21
C LEU A 338 2.72 23.75 7.55
N ASN A 339 3.17 22.51 7.27
CA ASN A 339 4.42 22.27 6.55
C ASN A 339 4.37 22.82 5.12
N LEU A 340 3.23 22.76 4.45
CA LEU A 340 3.08 23.35 3.13
C LEU A 340 3.31 24.89 3.20
N LYS A 341 2.67 25.56 4.15
CA LYS A 341 2.88 27.01 4.37
C LYS A 341 4.33 27.36 4.70
N LEU A 342 4.96 26.53 5.56
CA LEU A 342 6.38 26.71 5.88
C LEU A 342 7.27 26.58 4.64
N ASN A 343 6.98 25.60 3.76
CA ASN A 343 7.74 25.39 2.54
C ASN A 343 7.52 26.52 1.53
N GLU A 344 6.33 27.14 1.47
CA GLU A 344 6.09 28.37 0.71
C GLU A 344 6.99 29.51 1.15
N GLU A 345 7.06 29.76 2.47
CA GLU A 345 7.94 30.80 3.02
C GLU A 345 9.44 30.50 2.78
N LYS A 346 9.84 29.23 2.87
CA LYS A 346 11.22 28.80 2.55
C LYS A 346 11.59 29.04 1.09
N ILE A 347 10.69 28.84 0.14
CA ILE A 347 10.92 29.14 -1.26
C ILE A 347 11.16 30.65 -1.43
N LEU A 348 10.31 31.49 -0.86
CA LEU A 348 10.44 32.95 -0.97
C LEU A 348 11.72 33.45 -0.33
N SER A 349 12.07 32.97 0.86
CA SER A 349 13.28 33.38 1.57
C SER A 349 14.56 32.95 0.86
N SER A 350 14.58 31.71 0.32
CA SER A 350 15.73 31.17 -0.40
C SER A 350 16.00 31.91 -1.73
N LEU A 351 14.95 32.39 -2.40
CA LEU A 351 15.13 33.24 -3.60
C LEU A 351 15.79 34.56 -3.27
N LYS A 352 15.40 35.21 -2.16
CA LYS A 352 16.06 36.42 -1.68
C LYS A 352 17.51 36.17 -1.29
N GLU A 353 17.77 35.04 -0.61
CA GLU A 353 19.11 34.59 -0.24
C GLU A 353 19.99 34.41 -1.49
N ILE A 354 19.47 33.75 -2.55
CA ILE A 354 20.20 33.61 -3.82
C ILE A 354 20.54 34.95 -4.43
N SER A 355 19.59 35.88 -4.49
CA SER A 355 19.83 37.22 -5.04
C SER A 355 20.94 37.95 -4.27
N SER A 356 20.87 37.97 -2.92
CA SER A 356 21.84 38.65 -2.07
C SER A 356 23.23 37.99 -2.11
N THR A 357 23.29 36.64 -2.09
CA THR A 357 24.58 35.91 -2.15
C THR A 357 25.22 36.00 -3.53
N SER A 358 24.42 36.04 -4.59
CA SER A 358 24.94 36.26 -5.96
C SER A 358 25.63 37.64 -6.10
N GLU A 359 25.00 38.69 -5.60
CA GLU A 359 25.59 40.02 -5.62
C GLU A 359 26.81 40.13 -4.70
N SER A 360 26.75 39.50 -3.51
CA SER A 360 27.89 39.40 -2.59
C SER A 360 29.11 38.74 -3.24
N LEU A 361 28.90 37.65 -3.98
CA LEU A 361 29.96 36.97 -4.73
C LEU A 361 30.53 37.88 -5.85
N ARG A 362 29.66 38.58 -6.59
CA ARG A 362 30.08 39.50 -7.63
C ARG A 362 30.99 40.61 -7.04
N LEU A 363 30.60 41.19 -5.93
CA LEU A 363 31.39 42.21 -5.26
C LEU A 363 32.70 41.66 -4.68
N ALA A 364 32.69 40.46 -4.10
CA ALA A 364 33.90 39.81 -3.59
C ALA A 364 34.95 39.56 -4.71
N ARG A 365 34.48 39.13 -5.89
CA ARG A 365 35.36 38.97 -7.06
C ARG A 365 35.98 40.29 -7.51
N LEU A 366 35.18 41.34 -7.64
CA LEU A 366 35.70 42.65 -8.01
C LEU A 366 36.76 43.16 -7.01
N ARG A 367 36.52 42.99 -5.70
CA ARG A 367 37.49 43.42 -4.67
C ARG A 367 38.77 42.57 -4.70
N TYR A 368 38.68 41.28 -5.00
CA TYR A 368 39.84 40.41 -5.17
C TYR A 368 40.64 40.80 -6.43
N ASP A 369 39.98 41.14 -7.52
CA ASP A 369 40.64 41.50 -8.78
C ASP A 369 41.45 42.79 -8.66
N VAL A 370 40.97 43.74 -7.86
CA VAL A 370 41.69 45.02 -7.55
C VAL A 370 42.63 44.92 -6.35
N GLY A 371 42.81 43.72 -5.77
CA GLY A 371 43.74 43.46 -4.68
C GLY A 371 43.31 43.94 -3.26
N ILE A 372 42.02 44.29 -3.07
CA ILE A 372 41.47 44.78 -1.77
C ILE A 372 40.98 43.61 -0.88
N SER A 373 40.76 42.41 -1.44
CA SER A 373 40.23 41.24 -0.75
C SER A 373 41.06 39.98 -1.08
N THR A 374 40.90 38.93 -0.29
CA THR A 374 41.62 37.66 -0.44
C THR A 374 40.87 36.70 -1.33
N LEU A 375 41.53 35.71 -1.92
CA LEU A 375 40.89 34.58 -2.63
C LEU A 375 39.93 33.84 -1.71
N LYS A 376 40.29 33.67 -0.45
CA LYS A 376 39.45 33.05 0.58
C LYS A 376 38.06 33.67 0.68
N ASP A 377 37.96 35.01 0.63
CA ASP A 377 36.67 35.70 0.67
C ASP A 377 35.81 35.32 -0.53
N VAL A 378 36.41 35.20 -1.73
CA VAL A 378 35.70 34.78 -2.94
C VAL A 378 35.19 33.36 -2.81
N LEU A 379 36.03 32.42 -2.34
CA LEU A 379 35.68 31.02 -2.15
C LEU A 379 34.53 30.84 -1.13
N VAL A 380 34.55 31.60 -0.03
CA VAL A 380 33.48 31.63 0.97
C VAL A 380 32.16 32.09 0.33
N ARG A 381 32.13 33.20 -0.41
CA ARG A 381 30.91 33.70 -1.06
C ARG A 381 30.41 32.77 -2.15
N GLN A 382 31.30 32.09 -2.86
CA GLN A 382 30.95 31.06 -3.82
C GLN A 382 30.24 29.87 -3.16
N LYS A 383 30.75 29.41 -2.01
CA LYS A 383 30.12 28.36 -1.19
C LYS A 383 28.74 28.78 -0.67
N GLU A 384 28.63 30.05 -0.19
CA GLU A 384 27.33 30.57 0.27
C GLU A 384 26.29 30.60 -0.84
N LEU A 385 26.62 31.05 -2.06
CA LEU A 385 25.71 31.00 -3.20
C LEU A 385 25.31 29.58 -3.58
N SER A 386 26.27 28.64 -3.63
CA SER A 386 25.98 27.23 -3.90
C SER A 386 25.02 26.65 -2.85
N ASN A 387 25.19 26.99 -1.57
CA ASN A 387 24.31 26.57 -0.48
C ASN A 387 22.91 27.21 -0.59
N ALA A 388 22.81 28.50 -0.91
CA ALA A 388 21.54 29.20 -1.11
C ALA A 388 20.73 28.55 -2.26
N LYS A 389 21.39 28.22 -3.38
CA LYS A 389 20.77 27.46 -4.48
C LYS A 389 20.31 26.08 -4.04
N SER A 390 21.13 25.35 -3.26
CA SER A 390 20.75 24.03 -2.73
C SER A 390 19.54 24.13 -1.77
N LYS A 391 19.45 25.18 -0.95
CA LYS A 391 18.28 25.44 -0.08
C LYS A 391 17.01 25.64 -0.91
N ASN A 392 17.09 26.42 -2.01
CA ASN A 392 15.94 26.64 -2.89
C ASN A 392 15.48 25.34 -3.57
N ILE A 393 16.40 24.54 -4.12
CA ILE A 393 16.13 23.24 -4.71
C ILE A 393 15.41 22.34 -3.69
N ASN A 394 15.89 22.30 -2.43
CA ASN A 394 15.28 21.55 -1.35
C ASN A 394 13.89 22.07 -0.96
N ALA A 395 13.70 23.40 -0.95
CA ALA A 395 12.43 24.02 -0.61
C ALA A 395 11.34 23.67 -1.64
N ILE A 396 11.66 23.73 -2.95
CA ILE A 396 10.75 23.34 -4.03
C ILE A 396 10.42 21.83 -3.94
N TYR A 397 11.42 21.00 -3.70
CA TYR A 397 11.23 19.55 -3.51
C TYR A 397 10.28 19.25 -2.36
N ASN A 398 10.53 19.83 -1.18
CA ASN A 398 9.71 19.61 0.01
C ASN A 398 8.28 20.16 -0.16
N TYR A 399 8.12 21.29 -0.86
CA TYR A 399 6.80 21.82 -1.20
C TYR A 399 6.00 20.82 -2.03
N ASN A 400 6.57 20.30 -3.11
CA ASN A 400 5.90 19.34 -3.98
C ASN A 400 5.54 18.05 -3.22
N LEU A 401 6.44 17.55 -2.35
CA LEU A 401 6.15 16.38 -1.50
C LEU A 401 4.97 16.63 -0.56
N THR A 402 4.97 17.78 0.12
CA THR A 402 3.90 18.11 1.07
C THR A 402 2.58 18.36 0.37
N LEU A 403 2.63 18.87 -0.86
CA LEU A 403 1.44 19.04 -1.71
C LEU A 403 0.81 17.69 -2.09
N ASP A 404 1.64 16.71 -2.51
CA ASP A 404 1.19 15.36 -2.82
C ASP A 404 0.68 14.62 -1.57
N GLU A 405 1.30 14.86 -0.41
CA GLU A 405 0.83 14.33 0.88
C GLU A 405 -0.55 14.87 1.26
N LEU A 406 -0.80 16.18 1.07
CA LEU A 406 -2.12 16.77 1.31
C LEU A 406 -3.18 16.21 0.36
N GLU A 407 -2.89 16.03 -0.92
CA GLU A 407 -3.80 15.34 -1.85
C GLU A 407 -4.16 13.94 -1.34
N ARG A 408 -3.16 13.18 -0.88
CA ARG A 408 -3.35 11.82 -0.37
C ARG A 408 -4.19 11.78 0.91
N LEU A 409 -3.93 12.71 1.85
CA LEU A 409 -4.60 12.76 3.14
C LEU A 409 -6.03 13.32 3.07
N THR A 410 -6.27 14.29 2.18
CA THR A 410 -7.55 15.01 2.13
C THR A 410 -8.48 14.56 1.02
N PHE A 411 -7.98 13.80 0.04
CA PHE A 411 -8.70 13.42 -1.19
C PHE A 411 -9.15 14.62 -2.04
N LEU A 412 -8.59 15.80 -1.78
CA LEU A 412 -8.79 17.00 -2.58
C LEU A 412 -7.69 17.07 -3.64
N GLU A 413 -8.03 17.55 -4.83
CA GLU A 413 -7.06 17.77 -5.89
C GLU A 413 -6.38 19.13 -5.76
N LYS A 414 -5.07 19.18 -6.00
CA LYS A 414 -4.33 20.45 -6.11
C LYS A 414 -4.75 21.21 -7.34
N ASN A 415 -4.73 22.54 -7.25
CA ASN A 415 -5.00 23.39 -8.40
C ASN A 415 -3.76 23.45 -9.30
N LYS A 416 -3.94 23.19 -10.59
CA LYS A 416 -2.87 23.31 -11.59
C LYS A 416 -2.56 24.78 -11.89
N ASP A 417 -3.55 25.63 -11.82
CA ASP A 417 -3.42 27.06 -12.09
C ASP A 417 -3.36 27.87 -10.82
N CYS A 418 -2.51 28.89 -10.84
CA CYS A 418 -2.40 29.83 -9.75
C CYS A 418 -3.58 30.77 -9.76
N ILE A 419 -4.51 30.64 -8.81
CA ILE A 419 -5.56 31.61 -8.60
C ILE A 419 -4.95 32.80 -7.83
N GLU A 420 -4.78 33.93 -8.51
CA GLU A 420 -4.35 35.18 -7.88
C GLU A 420 -5.42 35.62 -6.87
N LYS A 421 -5.32 35.17 -5.63
CA LYS A 421 -6.05 35.73 -4.51
C LYS A 421 -5.16 36.73 -3.79
N ASP A 422 -5.53 38.00 -3.92
CA ASP A 422 -5.34 39.18 -3.09
C ASP A 422 -4.16 39.32 -2.09
N ASN A 423 -3.05 38.59 -2.24
CA ASN A 423 -1.86 38.85 -1.43
C ASN A 423 -0.60 38.85 -2.29
N ASN A 424 0.19 39.92 -2.21
CA ASN A 424 1.50 40.08 -2.87
C ASN A 424 2.46 38.88 -2.69
N LYS A 425 2.28 38.07 -1.65
CA LYS A 425 3.05 36.82 -1.40
C LYS A 425 2.72 35.71 -2.39
N ASN A 426 1.44 35.49 -2.74
CA ASN A 426 1.03 34.47 -3.70
C ASN A 426 1.45 34.82 -5.13
N LYS A 427 1.54 36.09 -5.46
CA LYS A 427 1.97 36.59 -6.78
C LYS A 427 3.42 36.20 -7.10
N SER A 428 4.32 36.19 -6.10
CA SER A 428 5.73 35.80 -6.29
C SER A 428 5.91 34.30 -6.50
N ILE A 429 5.12 33.43 -5.82
CA ILE A 429 5.14 31.98 -6.03
C ILE A 429 4.50 31.63 -7.36
N CYS A 430 3.43 32.31 -7.76
CA CYS A 430 2.77 32.13 -9.05
C CYS A 430 3.70 32.45 -10.24
N ASN A 431 4.53 33.46 -10.13
CA ASN A 431 5.52 33.82 -11.17
C ASN A 431 6.60 32.76 -11.37
N MET A 432 6.82 31.86 -10.44
CA MET A 432 7.79 30.75 -10.57
C MET A 432 7.30 29.58 -11.44
N LYS A 433 6.01 29.54 -11.81
CA LYS A 433 5.48 28.52 -12.71
C LYS A 433 5.66 28.89 -14.21
N LYS A 434 5.79 30.18 -14.51
CA LYS A 434 6.12 30.69 -15.85
C LYS A 434 7.61 30.51 -16.13
#